data_83ef44ef36ba64058c4bc2bdc09c17da
#
_entry.id   83ef44ef36ba64058c4bc2bdc09c17da
#
_cell.length_a   1.000
_cell.length_b   1.000
_cell.length_c   1.000
_cell.angle_alpha   90.00
_cell.angle_beta   90.00
_cell.angle_gamma   90.00
#
_symmetry.space_group_name_H-M   'P 1'
#
loop_
_entity.id
_entity.type
_entity.pdbx_description
1 polymer ?
#
loop_
_entity_poly.entity_id
_entity_poly.type
_entity_poly.pdbx_seq_one_letter_code
_entity_poly.pdbx_strand_id
1 'polypeptide(L)'
;MDAGLRNEHASVILNNVVKLHITRKEEETMTQKKFSTKYLVEMALLVAIILIMAFTPIGYIRTAGLEITLIVVPVAVGAVTLGPAAGAILGGVFGVTSFIQCFGMSPFGAALLGINGFLTFLVCVPTRILMGWLTGLIYKGLRKTKLPSGVSVTISNLCCPLLNTTFFMGMLVIGFYNTEYIQSFVSALGAKNALLFILAFVGVNGLVEAAACFVVGLSLRHI
;
A
#
# COMPACT_ATOMS: atom_id res chain seq x y z
N MET A 1 -40.10 -47.10 24.28
CA MET A 1 -40.00 -46.12 23.18
C MET A 1 -39.06 -44.94 23.47
N ASP A 2 -38.49 -44.86 24.66
CA ASP A 2 -37.71 -43.71 25.13
C ASP A 2 -36.16 -43.83 24.97
N ALA A 3 -35.62 -45.00 24.78
CA ALA A 3 -34.17 -45.21 24.67
C ALA A 3 -33.61 -44.84 23.28
N GLY A 4 -34.41 -44.98 22.22
CA GLY A 4 -34.01 -44.61 20.85
C GLY A 4 -33.89 -43.12 20.65
N LEU A 5 -34.85 -42.33 21.16
CA LEU A 5 -34.86 -40.90 21.07
C LEU A 5 -33.69 -40.24 21.84
N ARG A 6 -33.30 -40.79 23.00
CA ARG A 6 -32.15 -40.34 23.78
C ARG A 6 -30.82 -40.57 23.05
N ASN A 7 -30.65 -41.67 22.37
CA ASN A 7 -29.44 -41.96 21.60
C ASN A 7 -29.34 -41.08 20.35
N GLU A 8 -30.44 -40.75 19.70
CA GLU A 8 -30.47 -39.88 18.53
C GLU A 8 -30.12 -38.44 18.91
N HIS A 9 -30.68 -37.90 20.00
CA HIS A 9 -30.32 -36.57 20.52
C HIS A 9 -28.87 -36.52 20.99
N ALA A 10 -28.34 -37.55 21.64
CA ALA A 10 -26.95 -37.62 22.05
C ALA A 10 -25.98 -37.61 20.84
N SER A 11 -26.32 -38.34 19.76
CA SER A 11 -25.49 -38.36 18.54
C SER A 11 -25.49 -37.04 17.79
N VAL A 12 -26.61 -36.32 17.75
CA VAL A 12 -26.71 -35.00 17.13
C VAL A 12 -25.89 -33.95 17.92
N ILE A 13 -25.95 -33.98 19.26
CA ILE A 13 -25.17 -33.09 20.13
C ILE A 13 -23.68 -33.40 19.95
N LEU A 14 -23.28 -34.65 19.93
CA LEU A 14 -21.90 -35.08 19.76
C LEU A 14 -21.33 -34.60 18.40
N ASN A 15 -22.11 -34.80 17.33
CA ASN A 15 -21.73 -34.33 16.00
C ASN A 15 -21.59 -32.81 15.93
N ASN A 16 -22.46 -32.06 16.58
CA ASN A 16 -22.35 -30.57 16.64
C ASN A 16 -21.15 -30.12 17.44
N VAL A 17 -20.83 -30.74 18.57
CA VAL A 17 -19.65 -30.47 19.37
C VAL A 17 -18.37 -30.78 18.61
N VAL A 18 -18.31 -31.92 17.94
CA VAL A 18 -17.15 -32.30 17.09
C VAL A 18 -16.96 -31.31 15.95
N LYS A 19 -18.04 -30.92 15.29
CA LYS A 19 -18.01 -29.92 14.20
C LYS A 19 -17.53 -28.57 14.69
N LEU A 20 -17.99 -28.09 15.85
CA LEU A 20 -17.52 -26.85 16.48
C LEU A 20 -16.04 -26.94 16.86
N HIS A 21 -15.57 -28.08 17.36
CA HIS A 21 -14.16 -28.28 17.70
C HIS A 21 -13.23 -28.28 16.47
N ILE A 22 -13.69 -28.89 15.36
CA ILE A 22 -12.94 -28.90 14.09
C ILE A 22 -12.88 -27.50 13.51
N THR A 23 -14.01 -26.77 13.45
CA THR A 23 -14.06 -25.39 12.95
C THR A 23 -13.17 -24.45 13.78
N ARG A 24 -13.19 -24.58 15.10
CA ARG A 24 -12.32 -23.82 16.01
C ARG A 24 -10.83 -24.11 15.78
N LYS A 25 -10.48 -25.38 15.60
CA LYS A 25 -9.10 -25.79 15.30
C LYS A 25 -8.62 -25.28 13.94
N GLU A 26 -9.50 -25.27 12.95
CA GLU A 26 -9.21 -24.70 11.63
C GLU A 26 -9.01 -23.19 11.71
N GLU A 27 -9.85 -22.46 12.49
CA GLU A 27 -9.68 -21.03 12.73
C GLU A 27 -8.39 -20.70 13.50
N GLU A 28 -8.04 -21.46 14.53
CA GLU A 28 -6.79 -21.31 15.28
C GLU A 28 -5.57 -21.60 14.40
N THR A 29 -5.63 -22.64 13.56
CA THR A 29 -4.53 -22.99 12.62
C THR A 29 -4.39 -21.95 11.52
N MET A 30 -5.48 -21.37 11.03
CA MET A 30 -5.47 -20.30 10.04
C MET A 30 -4.93 -18.99 10.65
N THR A 31 -5.23 -18.71 11.91
CA THR A 31 -4.74 -17.54 12.65
C THR A 31 -3.25 -17.67 12.96
N GLN A 32 -2.78 -18.83 13.40
CA GLN A 32 -1.35 -19.10 13.63
C GLN A 32 -0.51 -19.06 12.35
N LYS A 33 -1.06 -19.47 11.21
CA LYS A 33 -0.37 -19.40 9.92
C LYS A 33 -0.17 -17.97 9.42
N LYS A 34 -1.01 -17.02 9.87
CA LYS A 34 -0.89 -15.59 9.55
C LYS A 34 0.18 -14.85 10.35
N PHE A 35 0.57 -15.34 11.53
CA PHE A 35 1.52 -14.71 12.44
C PHE A 35 2.73 -15.60 12.74
N SER A 36 3.28 -16.25 11.72
CA SER A 36 4.57 -16.93 11.86
C SER A 36 5.63 -15.91 12.30
N THR A 37 6.53 -16.31 13.19
CA THR A 37 7.65 -15.47 13.67
C THR A 37 8.42 -14.86 12.49
N LYS A 38 8.62 -15.63 11.43
CA LYS A 38 9.24 -15.17 10.18
C LYS A 38 8.48 -13.99 9.57
N TYR A 39 7.16 -14.10 9.45
CA TYR A 39 6.31 -13.01 8.93
C TYR A 39 6.42 -11.73 9.76
N LEU A 40 6.42 -11.86 11.10
CA LEU A 40 6.54 -10.71 12.01
C LEU A 40 7.90 -10.03 11.89
N VAL A 41 8.98 -10.81 11.78
CA VAL A 41 10.35 -10.28 11.61
C VAL A 41 10.48 -9.56 10.26
N GLU A 42 10.03 -10.17 9.17
CA GLU A 42 10.07 -9.56 7.84
C GLU A 42 9.24 -8.26 7.79
N MET A 43 8.06 -8.26 8.40
CA MET A 43 7.20 -7.08 8.51
C MET A 43 7.88 -5.97 9.32
N ALA A 44 8.44 -6.31 10.50
CA ALA A 44 9.12 -5.33 11.36
C ALA A 44 10.33 -4.71 10.67
N LEU A 45 11.09 -5.51 9.92
CA LEU A 45 12.24 -5.04 9.15
C LEU A 45 11.80 -4.06 8.05
N LEU A 46 10.75 -4.38 7.30
CA LEU A 46 10.23 -3.47 6.27
C LEU A 46 9.67 -2.18 6.87
N VAL A 47 8.97 -2.24 8.01
CA VAL A 47 8.52 -1.06 8.74
C VAL A 47 9.70 -0.20 9.17
N ALA A 48 10.75 -0.81 9.73
CA ALA A 48 11.96 -0.10 10.13
C ALA A 48 12.64 0.60 8.93
N ILE A 49 12.74 -0.07 7.78
CA ILE A 49 13.27 0.53 6.55
C ILE A 49 12.42 1.72 6.13
N ILE A 50 11.08 1.60 6.13
CA ILE A 50 10.17 2.70 5.80
C ILE A 50 10.39 3.89 6.73
N LEU A 51 10.49 3.65 8.05
CA LEU A 51 10.72 4.71 9.03
C LEU A 51 12.07 5.39 8.83
N ILE A 52 13.13 4.63 8.63
CA ILE A 52 14.46 5.19 8.35
C ILE A 52 14.42 6.03 7.08
N MET A 53 13.85 5.51 5.99
CA MET A 53 13.73 6.25 4.74
C MET A 53 12.85 7.49 4.89
N ALA A 54 11.76 7.43 5.67
CA ALA A 54 10.85 8.56 5.86
C ALA A 54 11.52 9.75 6.57
N PHE A 55 12.42 9.50 7.51
CA PHE A 55 13.08 10.55 8.29
C PHE A 55 14.51 10.86 7.85
N THR A 56 14.96 10.25 6.73
CA THR A 56 16.27 10.54 6.12
C THR A 56 16.09 11.12 4.71
N PRO A 57 17.07 11.88 4.19
CA PRO A 57 17.03 12.42 2.83
C PRO A 57 16.97 11.35 1.73
N ILE A 58 17.27 10.08 2.07
CA ILE A 58 17.32 8.96 1.12
C ILE A 58 15.92 8.59 0.62
N GLY A 59 14.89 8.73 1.46
CA GLY A 59 13.52 8.37 1.09
C GLY A 59 12.79 9.39 0.23
N TYR A 60 13.24 10.65 0.28
CA TYR A 60 12.63 11.77 -0.44
C TYR A 60 13.69 12.60 -1.15
N ILE A 61 13.76 12.46 -2.47
CA ILE A 61 14.57 13.34 -3.30
C ILE A 61 13.73 14.58 -3.62
N ARG A 62 14.09 15.71 -3.02
CA ARG A 62 13.37 16.98 -3.20
C ARG A 62 13.71 17.57 -4.55
N THR A 63 12.71 17.76 -5.38
CA THR A 63 12.75 18.51 -6.64
C THR A 63 11.92 19.79 -6.50
N ALA A 64 12.09 20.73 -7.42
CA ALA A 64 11.37 22.02 -7.39
C ALA A 64 9.85 21.80 -7.59
N GLY A 65 9.13 21.48 -6.50
CA GLY A 65 7.67 21.35 -6.49
C GLY A 65 7.12 20.01 -6.01
N LEU A 66 7.85 18.91 -6.18
CA LEU A 66 7.45 17.57 -5.74
C LEU A 66 8.63 16.79 -5.16
N GLU A 67 8.32 15.85 -4.27
CA GLU A 67 9.30 14.95 -3.66
C GLU A 67 9.18 13.57 -4.33
N ILE A 68 10.29 13.09 -4.93
CA ILE A 68 10.36 11.72 -5.44
C ILE A 68 10.42 10.78 -4.24
N THR A 69 9.52 9.83 -4.17
CA THR A 69 9.32 8.98 -2.99
C THR A 69 9.83 7.57 -3.21
N LEU A 70 11.05 7.26 -2.79
CA LEU A 70 11.61 5.91 -2.88
C LEU A 70 11.01 4.92 -1.87
N ILE A 71 10.22 5.40 -0.91
CA ILE A 71 9.54 4.57 0.11
C ILE A 71 8.50 3.62 -0.51
N VAL A 72 8.05 3.88 -1.73
CA VAL A 72 7.18 2.98 -2.48
C VAL A 72 7.83 1.60 -2.68
N VAL A 73 9.17 1.53 -2.78
CA VAL A 73 9.92 0.29 -3.01
C VAL A 73 9.73 -0.74 -1.89
N PRO A 74 10.02 -0.45 -0.61
CA PRO A 74 9.79 -1.42 0.47
C PRO A 74 8.30 -1.80 0.64
N VAL A 75 7.37 -0.90 0.33
CA VAL A 75 5.93 -1.22 0.32
C VAL A 75 5.61 -2.23 -0.79
N ALA A 76 6.14 -2.05 -2.00
CA ALA A 76 5.97 -2.98 -3.11
C ALA A 76 6.55 -4.37 -2.79
N VAL A 77 7.78 -4.41 -2.25
CA VAL A 77 8.42 -5.64 -1.80
C VAL A 77 7.54 -6.38 -0.79
N GLY A 78 7.07 -5.70 0.26
CA GLY A 78 6.23 -6.30 1.28
C GLY A 78 4.86 -6.75 0.76
N ALA A 79 4.26 -6.01 -0.17
CA ALA A 79 2.99 -6.40 -0.79
C ALA A 79 3.13 -7.68 -1.63
N VAL A 80 4.27 -7.87 -2.31
CA VAL A 80 4.56 -9.04 -3.14
C VAL A 80 4.99 -10.24 -2.29
N THR A 81 5.87 -10.06 -1.29
CA THR A 81 6.43 -11.16 -0.48
C THR A 81 5.48 -11.63 0.61
N LEU A 82 4.85 -10.70 1.33
CA LEU A 82 4.02 -10.96 2.50
C LEU A 82 2.50 -10.93 2.20
N GLY A 83 2.13 -10.39 1.04
CA GLY A 83 0.76 -10.38 0.55
C GLY A 83 -0.01 -9.08 0.79
N PRO A 84 -1.33 -9.04 0.36
CA PRO A 84 -2.10 -7.80 0.32
C PRO A 84 -2.30 -7.11 1.67
N ALA A 85 -2.50 -7.89 2.74
CA ALA A 85 -2.67 -7.34 4.10
C ALA A 85 -1.39 -6.65 4.58
N ALA A 86 -0.22 -7.24 4.31
CA ALA A 86 1.07 -6.64 4.60
C ALA A 86 1.28 -5.35 3.80
N GLY A 87 0.97 -5.38 2.50
CA GLY A 87 1.01 -4.19 1.65
C GLY A 87 0.15 -3.05 2.20
N ALA A 88 -1.07 -3.35 2.67
CA ALA A 88 -1.94 -2.34 3.29
C ALA A 88 -1.34 -1.74 4.57
N ILE A 89 -0.77 -2.58 5.45
CA ILE A 89 -0.13 -2.12 6.70
C ILE A 89 1.09 -1.25 6.38
N LEU A 90 1.98 -1.70 5.50
CA LEU A 90 3.17 -0.94 5.09
C LEU A 90 2.79 0.37 4.39
N GLY A 91 1.78 0.34 3.54
CA GLY A 91 1.18 1.54 2.94
C GLY A 91 0.61 2.49 3.99
N GLY A 92 -0.01 1.96 5.04
CA GLY A 92 -0.50 2.73 6.19
C GLY A 92 0.63 3.41 6.96
N VAL A 93 1.71 2.68 7.28
CA VAL A 93 2.91 3.25 7.91
C VAL A 93 3.50 4.35 7.04
N PHE A 94 3.66 4.12 5.75
CA PHE A 94 4.11 5.14 4.80
C PHE A 94 3.17 6.36 4.76
N GLY A 95 1.86 6.14 4.75
CA GLY A 95 0.87 7.22 4.75
C GLY A 95 0.93 8.08 6.01
N VAL A 96 1.01 7.44 7.18
CA VAL A 96 1.14 8.13 8.47
C VAL A 96 2.43 8.93 8.55
N THR A 97 3.57 8.35 8.16
CA THR A 97 4.85 9.09 8.13
C THR A 97 4.80 10.26 7.17
N SER A 98 4.19 10.10 6.00
CA SER A 98 3.98 11.19 5.04
C SER A 98 3.09 12.30 5.60
N PHE A 99 2.05 11.97 6.35
CA PHE A 99 1.20 12.95 7.02
C PHE A 99 1.96 13.71 8.13
N ILE A 100 2.78 12.99 8.93
CA ILE A 100 3.63 13.62 9.95
C ILE A 100 4.60 14.62 9.31
N GLN A 101 5.14 14.34 8.14
CA GLN A 101 6.05 15.25 7.43
C GLN A 101 5.37 16.55 6.98
N CYS A 102 4.05 16.56 6.80
CA CYS A 102 3.30 17.77 6.50
C CYS A 102 3.35 18.82 7.64
N PHE A 103 3.75 18.43 8.86
CA PHE A 103 3.92 19.35 9.99
C PHE A 103 5.25 20.11 10.01
N GLY A 104 5.86 20.34 8.84
CA GLY A 104 7.01 21.23 8.68
C GLY A 104 8.23 20.63 8.01
N MET A 105 8.24 19.33 7.72
CA MET A 105 9.35 18.67 7.01
C MET A 105 9.20 18.77 5.48
N SER A 106 7.96 18.77 4.98
CA SER A 106 7.62 18.89 3.55
C SER A 106 6.95 20.25 3.30
N PRO A 107 7.57 21.16 2.52
CA PRO A 107 6.95 22.45 2.20
C PRO A 107 5.61 22.31 1.46
N PHE A 108 5.54 21.36 0.52
CA PHE A 108 4.33 21.06 -0.22
C PHE A 108 3.23 20.53 0.71
N GLY A 109 3.58 19.57 1.57
CA GLY A 109 2.64 18.98 2.54
C GLY A 109 2.17 20.01 3.57
N ALA A 110 3.07 20.90 4.04
CA ALA A 110 2.73 21.96 5.00
C ALA A 110 1.73 22.97 4.40
N ALA A 111 1.89 23.33 3.12
CA ALA A 111 0.94 24.20 2.42
C ALA A 111 -0.44 23.56 2.31
N LEU A 112 -0.54 22.27 1.95
CA LEU A 112 -1.80 21.54 1.91
C LEU A 112 -2.45 21.42 3.30
N LEU A 113 -1.64 21.16 4.32
CA LEU A 113 -2.12 21.09 5.71
C LEU A 113 -2.70 22.41 6.18
N GLY A 114 -2.08 23.54 5.80
CA GLY A 114 -2.56 24.88 6.10
C GLY A 114 -3.89 25.23 5.41
N ILE A 115 -4.18 24.63 4.25
CA ILE A 115 -5.44 24.84 3.54
C ILE A 115 -6.55 23.98 4.15
N ASN A 116 -6.33 22.66 4.28
CA ASN A 116 -7.31 21.74 4.85
C ASN A 116 -6.64 20.47 5.39
N GLY A 117 -6.53 20.37 6.72
CA GLY A 117 -5.86 19.22 7.37
C GLY A 117 -6.58 17.89 7.15
N PHE A 118 -7.91 17.85 7.09
CA PHE A 118 -8.67 16.63 6.86
C PHE A 118 -8.45 16.08 5.44
N LEU A 119 -8.51 16.94 4.43
CA LEU A 119 -8.22 16.54 3.05
C LEU A 119 -6.77 16.10 2.89
N THR A 120 -5.82 16.77 3.54
CA THR A 120 -4.41 16.38 3.54
C THR A 120 -4.23 14.97 4.15
N PHE A 121 -4.92 14.67 5.25
CA PHE A 121 -4.93 13.31 5.80
C PHE A 121 -5.46 12.28 4.79
N LEU A 122 -6.58 12.59 4.11
CA LEU A 122 -7.15 11.69 3.09
C LEU A 122 -6.21 11.50 1.89
N VAL A 123 -5.49 12.53 1.48
CA VAL A 123 -4.47 12.42 0.42
C VAL A 123 -3.28 11.58 0.87
N CYS A 124 -2.86 11.69 2.14
CA CYS A 124 -1.67 11.00 2.63
C CYS A 124 -1.93 9.54 3.03
N VAL A 125 -2.96 9.24 3.82
CA VAL A 125 -3.08 7.92 4.48
C VAL A 125 -3.89 6.92 3.65
N PRO A 126 -5.16 7.16 3.33
CA PRO A 126 -5.97 6.18 2.60
C PRO A 126 -5.43 5.80 1.23
N THR A 127 -4.86 6.76 0.50
CA THR A 127 -4.30 6.53 -0.84
C THR A 127 -3.17 5.52 -0.81
N ARG A 128 -2.30 5.59 0.20
CA ARG A 128 -1.15 4.69 0.36
C ARG A 128 -1.55 3.31 0.89
N ILE A 129 -2.57 3.23 1.75
CA ILE A 129 -3.16 1.95 2.16
C ILE A 129 -3.72 1.23 0.94
N LEU A 130 -4.52 1.92 0.12
CA LEU A 130 -5.12 1.37 -1.10
C LEU A 130 -4.04 0.93 -2.11
N MET A 131 -3.00 1.75 -2.32
CA MET A 131 -1.87 1.42 -3.17
C MET A 131 -1.22 0.10 -2.76
N GLY A 132 -0.81 -0.03 -1.49
CA GLY A 132 -0.15 -1.24 -0.99
C GLY A 132 -1.05 -2.48 -1.03
N TRP A 133 -2.32 -2.32 -0.67
CA TRP A 133 -3.31 -3.39 -0.74
C TRP A 133 -3.55 -3.89 -2.17
N LEU A 134 -3.80 -2.97 -3.10
CA LEU A 134 -4.04 -3.31 -4.52
C LEU A 134 -2.81 -3.90 -5.18
N THR A 135 -1.60 -3.43 -4.88
CA THR A 135 -0.35 -4.03 -5.37
C THR A 135 -0.28 -5.51 -5.00
N GLY A 136 -0.58 -5.85 -3.74
CA GLY A 136 -0.62 -7.23 -3.29
C GLY A 136 -1.75 -8.06 -3.94
N LEU A 137 -2.92 -7.45 -4.19
CA LEU A 137 -4.02 -8.11 -4.91
C LEU A 137 -3.66 -8.39 -6.38
N ILE A 138 -3.02 -7.43 -7.06
CA ILE A 138 -2.54 -7.60 -8.43
C ILE A 138 -1.56 -8.77 -8.50
N TYR A 139 -0.59 -8.82 -7.59
CA TYR A 139 0.34 -9.95 -7.51
C TYR A 139 -0.37 -11.28 -7.30
N LYS A 140 -1.31 -11.34 -6.34
CA LYS A 140 -2.11 -12.55 -6.07
C LYS A 140 -2.95 -12.96 -7.28
N GLY A 141 -3.48 -12.00 -8.05
CA GLY A 141 -4.20 -12.23 -9.29
C GLY A 141 -3.30 -12.79 -10.39
N LEU A 142 -2.14 -12.15 -10.61
CA LEU A 142 -1.15 -12.58 -11.62
C LEU A 142 -0.59 -13.98 -11.32
N ARG A 143 -0.43 -14.34 -10.06
CA ARG A 143 0.00 -15.70 -9.64
C ARG A 143 -1.02 -16.79 -9.96
N LYS A 144 -2.28 -16.45 -10.18
CA LYS A 144 -3.32 -17.40 -10.64
C LYS A 144 -3.27 -17.62 -12.15
N THR A 145 -2.60 -16.76 -12.90
CA THR A 145 -2.37 -16.91 -14.34
C THR A 145 -1.16 -17.79 -14.62
N LYS A 146 -1.00 -18.30 -15.84
CA LYS A 146 0.14 -19.14 -16.26
C LYS A 146 1.45 -18.36 -16.46
N LEU A 147 1.53 -17.13 -15.92
CA LEU A 147 2.72 -16.28 -16.06
C LEU A 147 3.87 -16.79 -15.17
N PRO A 148 5.12 -16.73 -15.63
CA PRO A 148 6.30 -17.01 -14.82
C PRO A 148 6.32 -16.14 -13.54
N SER A 149 6.74 -16.72 -12.43
CA SER A 149 6.78 -16.04 -11.13
C SER A 149 7.53 -14.70 -11.19
N GLY A 150 8.69 -14.67 -11.85
CA GLY A 150 9.49 -13.45 -11.97
C GLY A 150 8.80 -12.33 -12.76
N VAL A 151 8.01 -12.66 -13.78
CA VAL A 151 7.24 -11.68 -14.54
C VAL A 151 6.11 -11.10 -13.68
N SER A 152 5.42 -11.94 -12.90
CA SER A 152 4.37 -11.50 -11.99
C SER A 152 4.90 -10.54 -10.90
N VAL A 153 6.08 -10.83 -10.36
CA VAL A 153 6.78 -9.95 -9.38
C VAL A 153 7.10 -8.59 -10.02
N THR A 154 7.73 -8.60 -11.19
CA THR A 154 8.16 -7.37 -11.87
C THR A 154 6.96 -6.48 -12.25
N ILE A 155 5.89 -7.05 -12.80
CA ILE A 155 4.67 -6.31 -13.14
C ILE A 155 4.04 -5.71 -11.89
N SER A 156 3.91 -6.48 -10.80
CA SER A 156 3.30 -6.00 -9.56
C SER A 156 4.11 -4.86 -8.92
N ASN A 157 5.44 -4.97 -8.92
CA ASN A 157 6.32 -3.91 -8.42
C ASN A 157 6.22 -2.64 -9.27
N LEU A 158 6.06 -2.76 -10.59
CA LEU A 158 5.88 -1.62 -11.48
C LEU A 158 4.49 -0.96 -11.31
N CYS A 159 3.46 -1.76 -11.01
CA CYS A 159 2.12 -1.24 -10.73
C CYS A 159 2.07 -0.39 -9.44
N CYS A 160 2.92 -0.67 -8.45
CA CYS A 160 2.91 0.03 -7.17
C CYS A 160 3.11 1.54 -7.30
N PRO A 161 4.18 2.07 -7.93
CA PRO A 161 4.36 3.50 -8.13
C PRO A 161 3.27 4.13 -9.03
N LEU A 162 2.77 3.40 -10.02
CA LEU A 162 1.67 3.89 -10.86
C LEU A 162 0.39 4.07 -10.04
N LEU A 163 0.05 3.12 -9.17
CA LEU A 163 -1.08 3.24 -8.24
C LEU A 163 -0.86 4.37 -7.24
N ASN A 164 0.37 4.51 -6.70
CA ASN A 164 0.71 5.61 -5.80
C ASN A 164 0.41 6.96 -6.45
N THR A 165 0.94 7.17 -7.65
CA THR A 165 0.73 8.39 -8.43
C THR A 165 -0.75 8.63 -8.73
N THR A 166 -1.46 7.61 -9.21
CA THR A 166 -2.86 7.74 -9.61
C THR A 166 -3.76 8.10 -8.42
N PHE A 167 -3.59 7.44 -7.27
CA PHE A 167 -4.41 7.72 -6.10
C PHE A 167 -4.04 9.05 -5.44
N PHE A 168 -2.74 9.33 -5.31
CA PHE A 168 -2.27 10.57 -4.72
C PHE A 168 -2.73 11.78 -5.54
N MET A 169 -2.45 11.78 -6.84
CA MET A 169 -2.82 12.88 -7.72
C MET A 169 -4.33 12.98 -7.93
N GLY A 170 -5.02 11.84 -8.04
CA GLY A 170 -6.49 11.83 -8.13
C GLY A 170 -7.12 12.51 -6.92
N MET A 171 -6.68 12.15 -5.72
CA MET A 171 -7.20 12.74 -4.49
C MET A 171 -6.77 14.19 -4.30
N LEU A 172 -5.53 14.54 -4.71
CA LEU A 172 -5.03 15.91 -4.72
C LEU A 172 -5.89 16.82 -5.63
N VAL A 173 -6.17 16.38 -6.85
CA VAL A 173 -6.99 17.14 -7.80
C VAL A 173 -8.43 17.27 -7.28
N ILE A 174 -9.05 16.20 -6.78
CA ILE A 174 -10.41 16.26 -6.25
C ILE A 174 -10.50 17.24 -5.06
N GLY A 175 -9.52 17.23 -4.17
CA GLY A 175 -9.56 18.02 -2.93
C GLY A 175 -9.01 19.44 -3.06
N PHE A 176 -7.98 19.66 -3.87
CA PHE A 176 -7.18 20.89 -3.85
C PHE A 176 -7.05 21.59 -5.19
N TYR A 177 -7.58 21.07 -6.30
CA TYR A 177 -7.41 21.65 -7.64
C TYR A 177 -7.81 23.13 -7.72
N ASN A 178 -8.90 23.52 -7.06
CA ASN A 178 -9.42 24.89 -7.10
C ASN A 178 -8.74 25.84 -6.09
N THR A 179 -7.70 25.39 -5.36
CA THR A 179 -6.98 26.26 -4.43
C THR A 179 -5.95 27.10 -5.17
N GLU A 180 -5.72 28.33 -4.70
CA GLU A 180 -4.74 29.25 -5.29
C GLU A 180 -3.33 28.63 -5.35
N TYR A 181 -2.98 27.84 -4.33
CA TYR A 181 -1.71 27.16 -4.26
C TYR A 181 -1.51 26.17 -5.42
N ILE A 182 -2.46 25.31 -5.70
CA ILE A 182 -2.36 24.35 -6.82
C ILE A 182 -2.51 25.07 -8.17
N GLN A 183 -3.34 26.09 -8.27
CA GLN A 183 -3.48 26.88 -9.50
C GLN A 183 -2.22 27.64 -9.88
N SER A 184 -1.37 28.02 -8.91
CA SER A 184 -0.06 28.59 -9.19
C SER A 184 0.86 27.58 -9.92
N PHE A 185 0.83 26.29 -9.54
CA PHE A 185 1.58 25.23 -10.26
C PHE A 185 0.97 24.93 -11.63
N VAL A 186 -0.37 24.91 -11.75
CA VAL A 186 -1.07 24.71 -13.01
C VAL A 186 -0.65 25.80 -14.02
N SER A 187 -0.62 27.05 -13.57
CA SER A 187 -0.22 28.21 -14.39
C SER A 187 1.27 28.17 -14.74
N ALA A 188 2.14 27.83 -13.78
CA ALA A 188 3.59 27.70 -14.00
C ALA A 188 3.95 26.60 -15.00
N LEU A 189 3.19 25.51 -15.01
CA LEU A 189 3.36 24.39 -15.94
C LEU A 189 2.64 24.59 -17.29
N GLY A 190 1.87 25.67 -17.45
CA GLY A 190 1.07 25.94 -18.64
C GLY A 190 0.00 24.88 -18.93
N ALA A 191 -0.46 24.16 -17.89
CA ALA A 191 -1.41 23.08 -18.03
C ALA A 191 -2.82 23.63 -18.29
N LYS A 192 -3.41 23.29 -19.43
CA LYS A 192 -4.78 23.71 -19.80
C LYS A 192 -5.88 22.88 -19.14
N ASN A 193 -5.57 21.68 -18.68
CA ASN A 193 -6.51 20.72 -18.08
C ASN A 193 -5.87 20.00 -16.88
N ALA A 194 -6.72 19.50 -15.96
CA ALA A 194 -6.28 18.72 -14.81
C ALA A 194 -5.44 17.47 -15.21
N LEU A 195 -5.76 16.80 -16.31
CA LEU A 195 -4.99 15.66 -16.82
C LEU A 195 -3.58 16.09 -17.28
N LEU A 196 -3.48 17.21 -17.97
CA LEU A 196 -2.18 17.74 -18.41
C LEU A 196 -1.33 18.18 -17.22
N PHE A 197 -1.96 18.74 -16.18
CA PHE A 197 -1.33 19.06 -14.92
C PHE A 197 -0.76 17.81 -14.24
N ILE A 198 -1.54 16.73 -14.13
CA ILE A 198 -1.08 15.45 -13.57
C ILE A 198 0.13 14.92 -14.34
N LEU A 199 0.06 14.88 -15.67
CA LEU A 199 1.14 14.38 -16.52
C LEU A 199 2.41 15.24 -16.41
N ALA A 200 2.29 16.56 -16.40
CA ALA A 200 3.42 17.47 -16.30
C ALA A 200 4.04 17.48 -14.90
N PHE A 201 3.18 17.41 -13.86
CA PHE A 201 3.61 17.51 -12.47
C PHE A 201 4.29 16.22 -11.98
N VAL A 202 3.87 15.06 -12.48
CA VAL A 202 4.34 13.74 -12.02
C VAL A 202 5.31 13.08 -12.99
N GLY A 203 5.38 13.52 -14.24
CA GLY A 203 6.05 12.79 -15.32
C GLY A 203 7.48 12.36 -14.97
N VAL A 204 8.30 13.23 -14.40
CA VAL A 204 9.69 12.91 -14.02
C VAL A 204 9.72 12.05 -12.75
N ASN A 205 8.91 12.40 -11.74
CA ASN A 205 8.91 11.69 -10.45
C ASN A 205 8.41 10.26 -10.60
N GLY A 206 7.31 10.06 -11.33
CA GLY A 206 6.75 8.73 -11.58
C GLY A 206 7.68 7.82 -12.38
N LEU A 207 8.47 8.38 -13.31
CA LEU A 207 9.48 7.60 -14.05
C LEU A 207 10.61 7.12 -13.14
N VAL A 208 11.11 7.95 -12.23
CA VAL A 208 12.18 7.57 -11.30
C VAL A 208 11.69 6.52 -10.30
N GLU A 209 10.49 6.70 -9.74
CA GLU A 209 9.88 5.71 -8.84
C GLU A 209 9.65 4.37 -9.57
N ALA A 210 9.14 4.41 -10.80
CA ALA A 210 8.92 3.21 -11.61
C ALA A 210 10.23 2.50 -11.95
N ALA A 211 11.30 3.24 -12.29
CA ALA A 211 12.62 2.67 -12.56
C ALA A 211 13.20 2.02 -11.31
N ALA A 212 13.11 2.64 -10.14
CA ALA A 212 13.57 2.06 -8.87
C ALA A 212 12.81 0.75 -8.53
N CYS A 213 11.48 0.76 -8.63
CA CYS A 213 10.66 -0.44 -8.40
C CYS A 213 10.93 -1.54 -9.44
N PHE A 214 11.23 -1.17 -10.68
CA PHE A 214 11.59 -2.13 -11.72
C PHE A 214 12.92 -2.83 -11.44
N VAL A 215 13.97 -2.08 -11.08
CA VAL A 215 15.29 -2.63 -10.72
C VAL A 215 15.18 -3.59 -9.53
N VAL A 216 14.46 -3.20 -8.47
CA VAL A 216 14.23 -4.05 -7.31
C VAL A 216 13.38 -5.26 -7.69
N GLY A 217 12.34 -5.09 -8.52
CA GLY A 217 11.53 -6.20 -9.02
C GLY A 217 12.33 -7.22 -9.83
N LEU A 218 13.31 -6.78 -10.62
CA LEU A 218 14.25 -7.66 -11.31
C LEU A 218 15.16 -8.42 -10.33
N SER A 219 15.65 -7.75 -9.28
CA SER A 219 16.47 -8.38 -8.25
C SER A 219 15.70 -9.47 -7.49
N LEU A 220 14.45 -9.23 -7.16
CA LEU A 220 13.58 -10.20 -6.49
C LEU A 220 13.17 -11.40 -7.38
N ARG A 221 13.35 -11.29 -8.69
CA ARG A 221 13.06 -12.39 -9.63
C ARG A 221 13.93 -13.63 -9.38
N HIS A 222 15.11 -13.45 -8.80
CA HIS A 222 16.08 -14.52 -8.55
C HIS A 222 15.91 -15.20 -7.19
N ILE A 223 14.97 -14.74 -6.35
CA ILE A 223 14.58 -15.32 -5.06
C ILE A 223 13.29 -16.11 -5.23
#